data_b13bb540753ab48f0d92888e39f2592d
#
_entry.id   b13bb540753ab48f0d92888e39f2592d
#
_cell.length_a   1.000
_cell.length_b   1.000
_cell.length_c   1.000
_cell.angle_alpha   90.00
_cell.angle_beta   90.00
_cell.angle_gamma   90.00
#
_symmetry.space_group_name_H-M   'P 1'
#
loop_
_entity.id
_entity.type
_entity.pdbx_description
1 polymer ?
#
loop_
_entity_poly.entity_id
_entity_poly.type
_entity_poly.pdbx_seq_one_letter_code
_entity_poly.pdbx_strand_id
1 'polypeptide(L)'
;MSSRDLIRHQAKILVVDDDQNVRFLTRQCLEAESMIVVEASNGFEAIDVFVRERPDLVFMDVEMPGMTGLEACQRIRELPQGESIPIMIVTGSDDRQSIDQGFEAGATQYRTKPVNWSLLGRDVQYMLRASSAFNSLKRQEDRLRYLAYYDPLTSLPNRRSFNEQLNRLLKRSQRHKTTAALLFIDLDHFKRINDSIGHARGDSLLVEIAKRLTMELREDDAVNYFSDSNAEDDDIGDGGTEIARLGGDEFTVVLSDVSEISDIEKVARRILNSLSQPIALQSHNPVVTPSIGIALYPQDGTAPDTLIRNADTAMYVAKAEGRACFRFYNEEMNARAYEQLKMEEELREAMRNHELELRYQPQVDSLTGEVVSMEALVRWKHPTRGM
;
A
#
# COMPACT_ATOMS: atom_id res chain seq x y z
N MET A 1 18.58 -10.78 -0.47
CA MET A 1 19.83 -11.15 -1.21
C MET A 1 20.82 -11.70 -0.20
N SER A 2 21.30 -12.91 -0.41
CA SER A 2 22.27 -13.59 0.45
C SER A 2 23.64 -12.96 0.29
N SER A 3 24.50 -13.05 1.33
CA SER A 3 25.92 -12.62 1.28
C SER A 3 26.71 -13.22 0.09
N ARG A 4 26.15 -14.18 -0.65
CA ARG A 4 26.72 -14.77 -1.87
C ARG A 4 26.42 -13.97 -3.14
N ASP A 5 25.41 -13.08 -3.15
CA ASP A 5 25.05 -12.26 -4.32
C ASP A 5 25.91 -10.99 -4.45
N LEU A 6 26.59 -10.59 -3.37
CA LEU A 6 27.57 -9.48 -3.36
C LEU A 6 28.90 -9.82 -4.09
N ILE A 7 29.14 -11.10 -4.42
CA ILE A 7 30.41 -11.56 -5.04
C ILE A 7 30.36 -11.46 -6.60
N ARG A 8 29.23 -11.10 -7.21
CA ARG A 8 29.10 -11.03 -8.69
C ARG A 8 29.13 -9.64 -9.30
N HIS A 9 29.05 -8.57 -8.52
CA HIS A 9 29.16 -7.21 -9.04
C HIS A 9 30.47 -6.60 -8.61
N GLN A 10 31.41 -6.43 -9.54
CA GLN A 10 32.63 -5.65 -9.29
C GLN A 10 32.19 -4.20 -9.07
N ALA A 11 32.52 -3.63 -7.90
CA ALA A 11 32.17 -2.26 -7.56
C ALA A 11 32.80 -1.28 -8.56
N LYS A 12 32.02 -0.35 -9.06
CA LYS A 12 32.44 0.68 -10.01
C LYS A 12 32.75 1.97 -9.26
N ILE A 13 33.98 2.44 -9.36
CA ILE A 13 34.47 3.63 -8.68
C ILE A 13 34.73 4.74 -9.70
N LEU A 14 34.12 5.91 -9.48
CA LEU A 14 34.44 7.12 -10.23
C LEU A 14 35.61 7.83 -9.55
N VAL A 15 36.73 7.96 -10.27
CA VAL A 15 37.92 8.67 -9.84
C VAL A 15 38.01 10.00 -10.57
N VAL A 16 38.01 11.09 -9.80
CA VAL A 16 38.03 12.47 -10.30
C VAL A 16 39.24 13.20 -9.76
N ASP A 17 40.11 13.58 -10.62
CA ASP A 17 41.33 14.37 -10.29
C ASP A 17 41.83 15.02 -11.60
N ASP A 18 42.38 16.20 -11.58
CA ASP A 18 42.92 16.84 -12.79
C ASP A 18 44.30 16.32 -13.18
N ASP A 19 45.06 15.79 -12.21
CA ASP A 19 46.36 15.15 -12.47
C ASP A 19 46.21 13.71 -12.99
N GLN A 20 46.64 13.49 -14.22
CA GLN A 20 46.59 12.18 -14.86
C GLN A 20 47.41 11.09 -14.11
N ASN A 21 48.49 11.47 -13.44
CA ASN A 21 49.34 10.51 -12.69
C ASN A 21 48.57 10.03 -11.43
N VAL A 22 47.87 10.94 -10.76
CA VAL A 22 47.05 10.61 -9.59
C VAL A 22 45.92 9.68 -10.00
N ARG A 23 45.19 9.99 -11.10
CA ARG A 23 44.16 9.08 -11.63
C ARG A 23 44.72 7.71 -11.96
N PHE A 24 45.90 7.65 -12.62
CA PHE A 24 46.55 6.39 -12.98
C PHE A 24 46.89 5.54 -11.73
N LEU A 25 47.51 6.16 -10.71
CA LEU A 25 47.90 5.46 -9.47
C LEU A 25 46.63 4.99 -8.71
N THR A 26 45.61 5.84 -8.60
CA THR A 26 44.35 5.49 -7.96
C THR A 26 43.69 4.30 -8.68
N ARG A 27 43.67 4.32 -10.02
CA ARG A 27 43.15 3.22 -10.83
C ARG A 27 43.90 1.92 -10.52
N GLN A 28 45.25 1.93 -10.58
CA GLN A 28 46.05 0.74 -10.32
C GLN A 28 45.78 0.14 -8.94
N CYS A 29 45.64 0.98 -7.91
CA CYS A 29 45.32 0.53 -6.56
C CYS A 29 43.92 -0.10 -6.45
N LEU A 30 42.93 0.49 -7.08
CA LEU A 30 41.53 0.01 -6.99
C LEU A 30 41.28 -1.22 -7.86
N GLU A 31 41.86 -1.28 -9.06
CA GLU A 31 41.80 -2.45 -9.95
C GLU A 31 42.51 -3.67 -9.34
N ALA A 32 43.61 -3.47 -8.57
CA ALA A 32 44.27 -4.55 -7.81
C ALA A 32 43.31 -5.19 -6.77
N GLU A 33 42.33 -4.44 -6.27
CA GLU A 33 41.28 -4.93 -5.38
C GLU A 33 40.03 -5.39 -6.13
N SER A 34 40.13 -5.66 -7.44
CA SER A 34 39.05 -6.15 -8.33
C SER A 34 37.88 -5.17 -8.49
N MET A 35 38.13 -3.86 -8.40
CA MET A 35 37.14 -2.81 -8.67
C MET A 35 37.21 -2.36 -10.13
N ILE A 36 36.13 -1.87 -10.68
CA ILE A 36 36.06 -1.22 -11.99
C ILE A 36 36.24 0.29 -11.78
N VAL A 37 37.17 0.90 -12.50
CA VAL A 37 37.44 2.34 -12.38
C VAL A 37 37.01 3.05 -13.66
N VAL A 38 36.18 4.12 -13.46
CA VAL A 38 35.88 5.12 -14.46
C VAL A 38 36.48 6.45 -14.03
N GLU A 39 36.96 7.24 -14.98
CA GLU A 39 37.72 8.45 -14.70
C GLU A 39 36.97 9.71 -15.20
N ALA A 40 37.23 10.81 -14.52
CA ALA A 40 36.92 12.16 -14.97
C ALA A 40 38.10 13.09 -14.59
N SER A 41 38.38 14.07 -15.42
CA SER A 41 39.48 15.01 -15.27
C SER A 41 39.09 16.35 -14.63
N ASN A 42 37.83 16.59 -14.36
CA ASN A 42 37.30 17.80 -13.75
C ASN A 42 35.87 17.58 -13.23
N GLY A 43 35.35 18.56 -12.46
CA GLY A 43 34.03 18.45 -11.84
C GLY A 43 32.86 18.37 -12.83
N PHE A 44 32.93 18.99 -14.01
CA PHE A 44 31.88 18.92 -15.02
C PHE A 44 31.80 17.50 -15.61
N GLU A 45 32.94 16.96 -16.03
CA GLU A 45 33.03 15.61 -16.55
C GLU A 45 32.60 14.58 -15.50
N ALA A 46 32.93 14.83 -14.22
CA ALA A 46 32.52 13.98 -13.11
C ALA A 46 30.99 13.79 -13.03
N ILE A 47 30.22 14.85 -13.20
CA ILE A 47 28.75 14.84 -13.18
C ILE A 47 28.23 14.03 -14.39
N ASP A 48 28.76 14.26 -15.58
CA ASP A 48 28.36 13.55 -16.79
C ASP A 48 28.65 12.04 -16.70
N VAL A 49 29.86 11.69 -16.23
CA VAL A 49 30.27 10.30 -16.00
C VAL A 49 29.43 9.66 -14.90
N PHE A 50 29.14 10.37 -13.83
CA PHE A 50 28.29 9.89 -12.73
C PHE A 50 26.89 9.48 -13.24
N VAL A 51 26.23 10.31 -14.02
CA VAL A 51 24.91 10.02 -14.59
C VAL A 51 24.95 8.85 -15.55
N ARG A 52 25.96 8.80 -16.42
CA ARG A 52 26.10 7.77 -17.44
C ARG A 52 26.50 6.41 -16.86
N GLU A 53 27.51 6.39 -16.01
CA GLU A 53 28.17 5.16 -15.52
C GLU A 53 27.59 4.61 -14.24
N ARG A 54 26.89 5.43 -13.44
CA ARG A 54 26.27 5.07 -12.16
C ARG A 54 27.24 4.34 -11.23
N PRO A 55 28.31 5.00 -10.78
CA PRO A 55 29.31 4.38 -9.92
C PRO A 55 28.75 4.05 -8.54
N ASP A 56 29.40 3.12 -7.83
CA ASP A 56 29.06 2.73 -6.45
C ASP A 56 29.74 3.61 -5.39
N LEU A 57 30.80 4.35 -5.78
CA LEU A 57 31.54 5.30 -4.95
C LEU A 57 32.22 6.34 -5.84
N VAL A 58 32.32 7.56 -5.34
CA VAL A 58 33.10 8.64 -5.96
C VAL A 58 34.33 8.94 -5.11
N PHE A 59 35.51 8.93 -5.74
CA PHE A 59 36.77 9.42 -5.19
C PHE A 59 37.10 10.71 -5.93
N MET A 60 37.18 11.85 -5.22
CA MET A 60 37.20 13.17 -5.85
C MET A 60 38.22 14.09 -5.20
N ASP A 61 39.07 14.68 -6.03
CA ASP A 61 39.93 15.79 -5.61
C ASP A 61 39.14 17.08 -5.40
N VAL A 62 39.55 17.90 -4.43
CA VAL A 62 38.96 19.21 -4.17
C VAL A 62 39.45 20.25 -5.16
N GLU A 63 40.75 20.27 -5.41
CA GLU A 63 41.42 21.33 -6.16
C GLU A 63 41.46 20.96 -7.66
N MET A 64 40.41 21.33 -8.38
CA MET A 64 40.33 21.11 -9.81
C MET A 64 40.01 22.41 -10.56
N PRO A 65 40.51 22.61 -11.80
CA PRO A 65 40.20 23.80 -12.58
C PRO A 65 38.72 23.86 -13.02
N GLY A 66 38.14 25.03 -12.94
CA GLY A 66 36.79 25.32 -13.42
C GLY A 66 35.69 25.03 -12.38
N MET A 67 35.48 23.78 -12.04
CA MET A 67 34.55 23.33 -10.98
C MET A 67 35.33 22.57 -9.91
N THR A 68 35.27 23.04 -8.69
CA THR A 68 35.91 22.39 -7.54
C THR A 68 35.22 21.05 -7.21
N GLY A 69 35.94 20.14 -6.53
CA GLY A 69 35.34 18.88 -6.07
C GLY A 69 34.21 19.08 -5.08
N LEU A 70 34.21 20.15 -4.28
CA LEU A 70 33.13 20.48 -3.37
C LEU A 70 31.85 20.86 -4.12
N GLU A 71 31.97 21.71 -5.14
CA GLU A 71 30.82 22.08 -6.01
C GLU A 71 30.29 20.87 -6.78
N ALA A 72 31.18 20.01 -7.29
CA ALA A 72 30.78 18.78 -7.96
C ALA A 72 30.06 17.81 -6.99
N CYS A 73 30.55 17.69 -5.75
CA CYS A 73 29.92 16.88 -4.71
C CYS A 73 28.50 17.37 -4.42
N GLN A 74 28.29 18.67 -4.22
CA GLN A 74 26.95 19.25 -3.98
C GLN A 74 26.00 18.95 -5.14
N ARG A 75 26.43 19.14 -6.39
CA ARG A 75 25.61 18.84 -7.57
C ARG A 75 25.29 17.35 -7.70
N ILE A 76 26.23 16.45 -7.38
CA ILE A 76 25.97 15.02 -7.37
C ILE A 76 24.92 14.68 -6.31
N ARG A 77 24.94 15.32 -5.13
CA ARG A 77 23.95 15.12 -4.06
C ARG A 77 22.52 15.52 -4.46
N GLU A 78 22.38 16.51 -5.34
CA GLU A 78 21.06 16.94 -5.88
C GLU A 78 20.49 15.93 -6.89
N LEU A 79 21.30 15.02 -7.42
CA LEU A 79 20.83 13.99 -8.34
C LEU A 79 20.12 12.85 -7.59
N PRO A 80 19.03 12.27 -8.14
CA PRO A 80 18.27 11.21 -7.46
C PRO A 80 19.09 10.00 -7.02
N GLN A 81 20.19 9.71 -7.71
CA GLN A 81 21.08 8.60 -7.39
C GLN A 81 22.28 9.02 -6.50
N GLY A 82 22.47 10.32 -6.38
CA GLY A 82 23.56 10.93 -5.64
C GLY A 82 23.35 11.03 -4.13
N GLU A 83 22.11 10.97 -3.66
CA GLU A 83 21.75 11.19 -2.26
C GLU A 83 22.50 10.27 -1.28
N SER A 84 22.63 9.00 -1.60
CA SER A 84 23.15 7.97 -0.69
C SER A 84 24.50 7.35 -1.12
N ILE A 85 25.06 7.80 -2.25
CA ILE A 85 26.34 7.23 -2.71
C ILE A 85 27.48 7.71 -1.82
N PRO A 86 28.44 6.85 -1.44
CA PRO A 86 29.62 7.30 -0.71
C PRO A 86 30.53 8.16 -1.61
N ILE A 87 30.88 9.35 -1.13
CA ILE A 87 31.81 10.28 -1.78
C ILE A 87 33.00 10.49 -0.85
N MET A 88 34.21 10.11 -1.30
CA MET A 88 35.46 10.40 -0.63
C MET A 88 36.12 11.62 -1.28
N ILE A 89 36.27 12.67 -0.52
CA ILE A 89 36.98 13.87 -0.96
C ILE A 89 38.44 13.82 -0.53
N VAL A 90 39.35 14.20 -1.45
CA VAL A 90 40.80 14.31 -1.22
C VAL A 90 41.24 15.76 -1.38
N THR A 91 42.10 16.24 -0.47
CA THR A 91 42.53 17.64 -0.48
C THR A 91 43.97 17.79 -0.01
N GLY A 92 44.62 18.89 -0.40
CA GLY A 92 45.93 19.27 0.08
C GLY A 92 45.93 19.94 1.46
N SER A 93 44.77 20.39 1.95
CA SER A 93 44.66 21.08 3.24
C SER A 93 44.11 20.15 4.33
N ASP A 94 44.67 20.22 5.52
CA ASP A 94 44.25 19.50 6.71
C ASP A 94 43.66 20.41 7.79
N ASP A 95 43.38 21.69 7.43
CA ASP A 95 42.77 22.60 8.36
C ASP A 95 41.28 22.28 8.59
N ARG A 96 40.81 22.61 9.78
CA ARG A 96 39.44 22.30 10.22
C ARG A 96 38.35 22.91 9.33
N GLN A 97 38.58 24.08 8.78
CA GLN A 97 37.61 24.77 7.95
C GLN A 97 37.39 24.03 6.62
N SER A 98 38.45 23.53 5.98
CA SER A 98 38.39 22.74 4.74
C SER A 98 37.67 21.39 4.97
N ILE A 99 37.88 20.77 6.13
CA ILE A 99 37.20 19.54 6.52
C ILE A 99 35.70 19.78 6.70
N ASP A 100 35.32 20.82 7.45
CA ASP A 100 33.92 21.18 7.71
C ASP A 100 33.18 21.50 6.38
N GLN A 101 33.79 22.27 5.47
CA GLN A 101 33.25 22.51 4.12
C GLN A 101 33.05 21.24 3.31
N GLY A 102 33.94 20.27 3.42
CA GLY A 102 33.79 18.96 2.75
C GLY A 102 32.54 18.23 3.22
N PHE A 103 32.29 18.18 4.52
CA PHE A 103 31.09 17.55 5.07
C PHE A 103 29.80 18.35 4.76
N GLU A 104 29.85 19.70 4.79
CA GLU A 104 28.74 20.54 4.36
C GLU A 104 28.38 20.35 2.89
N ALA A 105 29.38 20.10 2.03
CA ALA A 105 29.16 19.74 0.62
C ALA A 105 28.58 18.31 0.44
N GLY A 106 28.42 17.55 1.52
CA GLY A 106 27.87 16.21 1.49
C GLY A 106 28.85 15.07 1.30
N ALA A 107 30.17 15.30 1.52
CA ALA A 107 31.15 14.23 1.49
C ALA A 107 30.89 13.19 2.59
N THR A 108 31.09 11.92 2.27
CA THR A 108 30.98 10.81 3.25
C THR A 108 32.28 10.63 4.03
N GLN A 109 33.40 10.89 3.38
CA GLN A 109 34.72 10.77 3.96
C GLN A 109 35.67 11.82 3.37
N TYR A 110 36.64 12.22 4.18
CA TYR A 110 37.66 13.20 3.87
C TYR A 110 39.06 12.60 4.02
N ARG A 111 39.98 12.89 3.10
CA ARG A 111 41.36 12.45 3.13
C ARG A 111 42.31 13.59 2.76
N THR A 112 43.43 13.66 3.44
CA THR A 112 44.50 14.63 3.12
C THR A 112 45.55 14.00 2.22
N LYS A 113 46.10 14.79 1.31
CA LYS A 113 47.30 14.45 0.52
C LYS A 113 48.55 14.52 1.43
N PRO A 114 49.53 13.60 1.33
CA PRO A 114 49.62 12.55 0.33
C PRO A 114 48.72 11.34 0.65
N VAL A 115 48.06 10.80 -0.36
CA VAL A 115 47.21 9.62 -0.23
C VAL A 115 48.07 8.38 0.06
N ASN A 116 47.69 7.62 1.07
CA ASN A 116 48.32 6.34 1.34
C ASN A 116 47.72 5.25 0.44
N TRP A 117 48.33 5.03 -0.71
CA TRP A 117 47.88 4.10 -1.73
C TRP A 117 47.72 2.67 -1.23
N SER A 118 48.55 2.23 -0.26
CA SER A 118 48.47 0.86 0.29
C SER A 118 47.22 0.61 1.12
N LEU A 119 46.55 1.66 1.58
CA LEU A 119 45.33 1.58 2.40
C LEU A 119 44.05 1.95 1.61
N LEU A 120 44.21 2.66 0.48
CA LEU A 120 43.10 3.21 -0.27
C LEU A 120 42.03 2.15 -0.64
N GLY A 121 42.48 1.01 -1.17
CA GLY A 121 41.56 -0.07 -1.55
C GLY A 121 40.74 -0.60 -0.37
N ARG A 122 41.34 -0.70 0.82
CA ARG A 122 40.63 -1.10 2.04
C ARG A 122 39.65 -0.04 2.54
N ASP A 123 40.06 1.22 2.46
CA ASP A 123 39.16 2.35 2.83
C ASP A 123 37.93 2.39 1.94
N VAL A 124 38.12 2.24 0.63
CA VAL A 124 37.00 2.18 -0.35
C VAL A 124 36.11 0.96 -0.08
N GLN A 125 36.72 -0.22 0.15
CA GLN A 125 35.92 -1.42 0.51
C GLN A 125 35.13 -1.22 1.80
N TYR A 126 35.69 -0.58 2.81
CA TYR A 126 34.99 -0.27 4.05
C TYR A 126 33.82 0.67 3.82
N MET A 127 34.02 1.75 3.05
CA MET A 127 32.96 2.69 2.69
C MET A 127 31.81 2.03 1.90
N LEU A 128 32.14 1.19 0.93
CA LEU A 128 31.15 0.42 0.16
C LEU A 128 30.31 -0.51 1.05
N ARG A 129 30.97 -1.21 2.00
CA ARG A 129 30.27 -2.06 2.96
C ARG A 129 29.38 -1.26 3.89
N ALA A 130 29.85 -0.14 4.42
CA ALA A 130 29.10 0.74 5.30
C ALA A 130 27.86 1.32 4.58
N SER A 131 28.04 1.83 3.35
CA SER A 131 26.97 2.34 2.51
C SER A 131 25.93 1.25 2.16
N SER A 132 26.39 0.05 1.79
CA SER A 132 25.51 -1.08 1.51
C SER A 132 24.69 -1.49 2.73
N ALA A 133 25.30 -1.53 3.93
CA ALA A 133 24.61 -1.84 5.18
C ALA A 133 23.57 -0.76 5.53
N PHE A 134 23.92 0.53 5.41
CA PHE A 134 23.03 1.65 5.64
C PHE A 134 21.83 1.63 4.69
N ASN A 135 22.09 1.46 3.38
CA ASN A 135 21.02 1.39 2.37
C ASN A 135 20.12 0.16 2.57
N SER A 136 20.68 -0.97 3.02
CA SER A 136 19.89 -2.15 3.37
C SER A 136 18.97 -1.88 4.56
N LEU A 137 19.49 -1.21 5.59
CA LEU A 137 18.71 -0.86 6.77
C LEU A 137 17.58 0.12 6.43
N LYS A 138 17.88 1.18 5.66
CA LYS A 138 16.88 2.15 5.17
C LYS A 138 15.78 1.45 4.36
N ARG A 139 16.14 0.56 3.43
CA ARG A 139 15.15 -0.24 2.66
C ARG A 139 14.30 -1.14 3.55
N GLN A 140 14.88 -1.72 4.61
CA GLN A 140 14.13 -2.53 5.57
C GLN A 140 13.16 -1.67 6.37
N GLU A 141 13.59 -0.49 6.83
CA GLU A 141 12.74 0.47 7.53
C GLU A 141 11.58 0.94 6.65
N ASP A 142 11.85 1.36 5.41
CA ASP A 142 10.83 1.73 4.43
C ASP A 142 9.85 0.57 4.17
N ARG A 143 10.37 -0.65 4.08
CA ARG A 143 9.55 -1.85 3.91
C ARG A 143 8.65 -2.12 5.12
N LEU A 144 9.20 -1.99 6.33
CA LEU A 144 8.43 -2.15 7.56
C LEU A 144 7.37 -1.07 7.69
N ARG A 145 7.71 0.20 7.38
CA ARG A 145 6.76 1.32 7.33
C ARG A 145 5.64 1.05 6.34
N TYR A 146 5.99 0.62 5.12
CA TYR A 146 5.00 0.25 4.11
C TYR A 146 4.06 -0.86 4.61
N LEU A 147 4.58 -1.96 5.17
CA LEU A 147 3.77 -3.06 5.70
C LEU A 147 2.93 -2.66 6.92
N ALA A 148 3.35 -1.66 7.69
CA ALA A 148 2.58 -1.15 8.82
C ALA A 148 1.33 -0.37 8.40
N TYR A 149 1.33 0.25 7.20
CA TYR A 149 0.27 1.16 6.76
C TYR A 149 -0.46 0.74 5.49
N TYR A 150 0.11 -0.18 4.69
CA TYR A 150 -0.46 -0.60 3.41
C TYR A 150 -0.69 -2.11 3.35
N ASP A 151 -1.70 -2.52 2.60
CA ASP A 151 -1.92 -3.92 2.24
C ASP A 151 -0.92 -4.35 1.17
N PRO A 152 -0.11 -5.41 1.41
CA PRO A 152 0.97 -5.78 0.50
C PRO A 152 0.49 -6.34 -0.85
N LEU A 153 -0.77 -6.77 -0.94
CA LEU A 153 -1.34 -7.32 -2.16
C LEU A 153 -1.87 -6.22 -3.08
N THR A 154 -2.68 -5.31 -2.53
CA THR A 154 -3.39 -4.30 -3.31
C THR A 154 -2.71 -2.94 -3.32
N SER A 155 -1.75 -2.73 -2.41
CA SER A 155 -1.10 -1.43 -2.15
C SER A 155 -2.06 -0.34 -1.65
N LEU A 156 -3.27 -0.69 -1.28
CA LEU A 156 -4.20 0.23 -0.61
C LEU A 156 -3.83 0.37 0.88
N PRO A 157 -4.22 1.46 1.53
CA PRO A 157 -4.18 1.57 2.99
C PRO A 157 -4.78 0.33 3.66
N ASN A 158 -4.10 -0.16 4.70
CA ASN A 158 -4.58 -1.28 5.49
C ASN A 158 -5.55 -0.81 6.61
N ARG A 159 -6.08 -1.75 7.40
CA ARG A 159 -7.00 -1.48 8.53
C ARG A 159 -6.44 -0.44 9.52
N ARG A 160 -5.13 -0.49 9.81
CA ARG A 160 -4.50 0.46 10.74
C ARG A 160 -4.51 1.88 10.15
N SER A 161 -4.01 2.03 8.94
CA SER A 161 -3.99 3.30 8.23
C SER A 161 -5.40 3.88 8.11
N PHE A 162 -6.36 3.04 7.71
CA PHE A 162 -7.77 3.43 7.60
C PHE A 162 -8.33 3.99 8.92
N ASN A 163 -8.12 3.32 10.05
CA ASN A 163 -8.63 3.79 11.33
C ASN A 163 -8.03 5.14 11.75
N GLU A 164 -6.72 5.33 11.52
CA GLU A 164 -6.04 6.59 11.81
C GLU A 164 -6.58 7.73 10.94
N GLN A 165 -6.87 7.46 9.67
CA GLN A 165 -7.41 8.43 8.71
C GLN A 165 -8.86 8.78 9.01
N LEU A 166 -9.70 7.77 9.20
CA LEU A 166 -11.11 7.97 9.57
C LEU A 166 -11.22 8.84 10.83
N ASN A 167 -10.37 8.61 11.81
CA ASN A 167 -10.35 9.40 13.05
C ASN A 167 -10.00 10.87 12.78
N ARG A 168 -9.03 11.15 11.87
CA ARG A 168 -8.67 12.52 11.47
C ARG A 168 -9.81 13.18 10.70
N LEU A 169 -10.39 12.46 9.74
CA LEU A 169 -11.52 12.94 8.93
C LEU A 169 -12.72 13.29 9.81
N LEU A 170 -13.12 12.43 10.75
CA LEU A 170 -14.25 12.70 11.64
C LEU A 170 -14.02 13.93 12.53
N LYS A 171 -12.80 14.13 13.04
CA LYS A 171 -12.43 15.34 13.79
C LYS A 171 -12.53 16.60 12.91
N ARG A 172 -12.13 16.52 11.64
CA ARG A 172 -12.28 17.61 10.67
C ARG A 172 -13.77 17.88 10.39
N SER A 173 -14.55 16.84 10.08
CA SER A 173 -15.99 16.98 9.83
C SER A 173 -16.73 17.55 11.04
N GLN A 174 -16.31 17.21 12.26
CA GLN A 174 -16.86 17.80 13.49
C GLN A 174 -16.57 19.31 13.58
N ARG A 175 -15.35 19.75 13.27
CA ARG A 175 -14.96 21.16 13.28
C ARG A 175 -15.72 21.98 12.23
N HIS A 176 -15.86 21.43 11.03
CA HIS A 176 -16.50 22.10 9.90
C HIS A 176 -18.03 21.88 9.82
N LYS A 177 -18.57 21.02 10.69
CA LYS A 177 -19.99 20.62 10.70
C LYS A 177 -20.44 20.02 9.36
N THR A 178 -19.55 19.24 8.73
CA THR A 178 -19.84 18.54 7.48
C THR A 178 -20.28 17.10 7.73
N THR A 179 -20.98 16.52 6.76
CA THR A 179 -21.38 15.12 6.76
C THR A 179 -20.32 14.29 6.04
N ALA A 180 -20.07 13.09 6.54
CA ALA A 180 -19.23 12.09 5.85
C ALA A 180 -20.01 10.77 5.73
N ALA A 181 -19.67 9.95 4.73
CA ALA A 181 -20.25 8.63 4.56
C ALA A 181 -19.14 7.56 4.53
N LEU A 182 -19.34 6.51 5.31
CA LEU A 182 -18.52 5.32 5.28
C LEU A 182 -19.25 4.22 4.52
N LEU A 183 -18.64 3.72 3.45
CA LEU A 183 -19.11 2.57 2.68
C LEU A 183 -18.25 1.37 3.07
N PHE A 184 -18.86 0.31 3.58
CA PHE A 184 -18.22 -0.97 3.86
C PHE A 184 -18.61 -1.94 2.74
N ILE A 185 -17.64 -2.51 2.06
CA ILE A 185 -17.79 -3.27 0.82
C ILE A 185 -17.23 -4.67 1.03
N ASP A 186 -18.02 -5.68 0.71
CA ASP A 186 -17.59 -7.09 0.75
C ASP A 186 -17.96 -7.76 -0.59
N LEU A 187 -17.05 -8.62 -1.07
CA LEU A 187 -17.22 -9.29 -2.36
C LEU A 187 -18.00 -10.59 -2.21
N ASP A 188 -19.18 -10.63 -2.83
CA ASP A 188 -20.09 -11.76 -2.75
C ASP A 188 -19.45 -13.05 -3.26
N HIS A 189 -19.55 -14.11 -2.43
CA HIS A 189 -19.07 -15.45 -2.76
C HIS A 189 -17.57 -15.54 -3.13
N PHE A 190 -16.74 -14.57 -2.71
CA PHE A 190 -15.32 -14.56 -3.03
C PHE A 190 -14.59 -15.83 -2.63
N LYS A 191 -14.91 -16.41 -1.47
CA LYS A 191 -14.36 -17.71 -1.04
C LYS A 191 -14.64 -18.83 -2.07
N ARG A 192 -15.88 -18.90 -2.60
CA ARG A 192 -16.25 -19.90 -3.61
C ARG A 192 -15.49 -19.69 -4.92
N ILE A 193 -15.24 -18.43 -5.28
CA ILE A 193 -14.44 -18.09 -6.45
C ILE A 193 -13.01 -18.57 -6.23
N ASN A 194 -12.39 -18.24 -5.09
CA ASN A 194 -11.06 -18.71 -4.72
C ASN A 194 -10.93 -20.23 -4.78
N ASP A 195 -11.91 -20.95 -4.23
CA ASP A 195 -11.93 -22.41 -4.24
C ASP A 195 -12.02 -22.97 -5.68
N SER A 196 -12.64 -22.21 -6.61
CA SER A 196 -12.81 -22.62 -8.01
C SER A 196 -11.63 -22.29 -8.91
N ILE A 197 -11.02 -21.09 -8.78
CA ILE A 197 -9.96 -20.60 -9.67
C ILE A 197 -8.56 -20.63 -9.05
N GLY A 198 -8.46 -20.94 -7.75
CA GLY A 198 -7.23 -20.97 -6.95
C GLY A 198 -6.83 -19.62 -6.38
N HIS A 199 -6.12 -19.64 -5.24
CA HIS A 199 -5.75 -18.44 -4.47
C HIS A 199 -4.95 -17.42 -5.28
N ALA A 200 -3.98 -17.86 -6.11
CA ALA A 200 -3.16 -16.92 -6.90
C ALA A 200 -3.99 -16.07 -7.88
N ARG A 201 -5.06 -16.63 -8.45
CA ARG A 201 -5.98 -15.88 -9.32
C ARG A 201 -6.95 -15.04 -8.50
N GLY A 202 -7.37 -15.50 -7.33
CA GLY A 202 -8.12 -14.70 -6.37
C GLY A 202 -7.36 -13.46 -5.91
N ASP A 203 -6.06 -13.58 -5.68
CA ASP A 203 -5.18 -12.43 -5.40
C ASP A 203 -5.15 -11.44 -6.56
N SER A 204 -5.03 -11.94 -7.81
CA SER A 204 -5.10 -11.10 -9.00
C SER A 204 -6.46 -10.40 -9.15
N LEU A 205 -7.54 -11.07 -8.77
CA LEU A 205 -8.89 -10.52 -8.74
C LEU A 205 -9.00 -9.35 -7.75
N LEU A 206 -8.48 -9.51 -6.54
CA LEU A 206 -8.44 -8.44 -5.52
C LEU A 206 -7.64 -7.22 -5.97
N VAL A 207 -6.50 -7.44 -6.64
CA VAL A 207 -5.70 -6.36 -7.21
C VAL A 207 -6.48 -5.58 -8.27
N GLU A 208 -7.22 -6.28 -9.14
CA GLU A 208 -8.01 -5.63 -10.18
C GLU A 208 -9.21 -4.87 -9.60
N ILE A 209 -9.86 -5.42 -8.57
CA ILE A 209 -10.94 -4.74 -7.83
C ILE A 209 -10.41 -3.46 -7.17
N ALA A 210 -9.27 -3.52 -6.51
CA ALA A 210 -8.63 -2.35 -5.92
C ALA A 210 -8.36 -1.25 -6.96
N LYS A 211 -7.88 -1.62 -8.15
CA LYS A 211 -7.68 -0.68 -9.27
C LYS A 211 -8.98 -0.06 -9.74
N ARG A 212 -10.04 -0.87 -9.95
CA ARG A 212 -11.35 -0.38 -10.37
C ARG A 212 -11.95 0.59 -9.35
N LEU A 213 -11.93 0.23 -8.06
CA LEU A 213 -12.36 1.13 -7.00
C LEU A 213 -11.61 2.46 -7.04
N THR A 214 -10.29 2.40 -7.21
CA THR A 214 -9.44 3.59 -7.29
C THR A 214 -9.77 4.46 -8.52
N MET A 215 -10.05 3.85 -9.68
CA MET A 215 -10.40 4.58 -10.91
C MET A 215 -11.77 5.26 -10.79
N GLU A 216 -12.77 4.53 -10.31
CA GLU A 216 -14.14 5.04 -10.16
C GLU A 216 -14.23 6.24 -9.24
N LEU A 217 -13.36 6.32 -8.25
CA LEU A 217 -13.37 7.40 -7.27
C LEU A 217 -12.49 8.59 -7.66
N ARG A 218 -11.64 8.46 -8.70
CA ARG A 218 -10.77 9.54 -9.20
C ARG A 218 -11.45 10.47 -10.20
N GLU A 219 -12.43 9.99 -10.95
CA GLU A 219 -13.00 10.75 -12.07
C GLU A 219 -13.85 11.95 -11.64
N ASP A 220 -14.46 11.91 -10.45
CA ASP A 220 -15.36 12.97 -9.97
C ASP A 220 -15.04 13.53 -8.57
N ASP A 221 -14.24 12.82 -7.79
CA ASP A 221 -13.90 13.19 -6.43
C ASP A 221 -12.37 13.27 -6.30
N ALA A 222 -11.82 14.41 -5.86
CA ALA A 222 -10.39 14.61 -5.66
C ALA A 222 -9.84 13.57 -4.66
N VAL A 223 -9.33 12.45 -5.18
CA VAL A 223 -8.67 11.43 -4.36
C VAL A 223 -7.27 11.91 -4.02
N ASN A 224 -7.08 12.39 -2.82
CA ASN A 224 -5.76 12.69 -2.30
C ASN A 224 -5.02 11.39 -2.00
N TYR A 225 -4.10 11.01 -2.89
CA TYR A 225 -3.05 10.05 -2.53
C TYR A 225 -2.15 10.69 -1.47
N PHE A 226 -1.82 9.89 -0.46
CA PHE A 226 -0.78 10.24 0.49
C PHE A 226 0.48 10.66 -0.25
N SER A 227 0.75 11.95 -0.29
CA SER A 227 2.12 12.41 -0.37
C SER A 227 2.74 12.13 1.00
N ASP A 228 3.92 11.52 0.99
CA ASP A 228 4.79 11.24 2.14
C ASP A 228 5.26 12.57 2.77
N SER A 229 4.35 13.38 3.26
CA SER A 229 4.69 14.61 3.95
C SER A 229 4.52 14.39 5.45
N ASN A 230 5.66 14.34 6.14
CA ASN A 230 5.79 14.64 7.57
C ASN A 230 5.45 16.12 7.84
N ALA A 231 4.41 16.67 7.22
CA ALA A 231 3.97 18.02 7.46
C ALA A 231 2.95 18.01 8.59
N GLU A 232 3.35 18.55 9.71
CA GLU A 232 2.49 18.96 10.84
C GLU A 232 1.55 20.12 10.45
N ASP A 233 1.35 20.40 9.17
CA ASP A 233 0.49 21.46 8.70
C ASP A 233 -0.94 20.98 8.51
N ASP A 234 -1.82 21.55 9.31
CA ASP A 234 -3.29 21.37 9.39
C ASP A 234 -4.05 21.77 8.11
N ASP A 235 -3.36 22.03 6.99
CA ASP A 235 -3.93 22.69 5.80
C ASP A 235 -3.62 21.93 4.48
N ILE A 236 -3.47 20.60 4.52
CA ILE A 236 -3.27 19.81 3.30
C ILE A 236 -4.56 19.10 2.92
N GLY A 237 -5.20 19.63 1.87
CA GLY A 237 -6.05 18.89 0.95
C GLY A 237 -7.53 18.95 1.25
N ASP A 238 -8.14 19.69 0.36
CA ASP A 238 -9.55 19.65 -0.04
C ASP A 238 -10.19 18.25 0.08
N GLY A 239 -11.45 18.20 0.53
CA GLY A 239 -12.19 16.98 0.81
C GLY A 239 -12.01 15.91 -0.25
N GLY A 240 -11.51 14.75 0.16
CA GLY A 240 -11.16 13.65 -0.74
C GLY A 240 -11.85 12.36 -0.36
N THR A 241 -11.94 11.44 -1.31
CA THR A 241 -12.41 10.08 -1.11
C THR A 241 -11.25 9.19 -0.71
N GLU A 242 -11.38 8.42 0.36
CA GLU A 242 -10.35 7.51 0.85
C GLU A 242 -10.77 6.05 0.68
N ILE A 243 -9.87 5.22 0.14
CA ILE A 243 -10.11 3.79 -0.06
C ILE A 243 -9.11 3.01 0.78
N ALA A 244 -9.59 1.92 1.41
CA ALA A 244 -8.72 0.99 2.12
C ALA A 244 -9.18 -0.46 1.92
N ARG A 245 -8.26 -1.42 2.15
CA ARG A 245 -8.58 -2.83 2.26
C ARG A 245 -8.35 -3.28 3.70
N LEU A 246 -9.40 -3.78 4.35
CA LEU A 246 -9.33 -4.17 5.76
C LEU A 246 -8.80 -5.60 5.96
N GLY A 247 -8.89 -6.42 4.93
CA GLY A 247 -8.40 -7.80 4.89
C GLY A 247 -9.36 -8.70 4.10
N GLY A 248 -8.90 -9.87 3.64
CA GLY A 248 -9.74 -10.79 2.87
C GLY A 248 -10.36 -10.14 1.64
N ASP A 249 -11.68 -10.11 1.59
CA ASP A 249 -12.55 -9.54 0.55
C ASP A 249 -13.23 -8.22 0.97
N GLU A 250 -12.80 -7.63 2.11
CA GLU A 250 -13.36 -6.41 2.68
C GLU A 250 -12.61 -5.15 2.22
N PHE A 251 -13.35 -4.21 1.65
CA PHE A 251 -12.88 -2.87 1.29
C PHE A 251 -13.71 -1.80 1.96
N THR A 252 -13.14 -0.63 2.13
CA THR A 252 -13.86 0.54 2.65
C THR A 252 -13.62 1.75 1.79
N VAL A 253 -14.63 2.61 1.69
CA VAL A 253 -14.55 3.91 1.05
C VAL A 253 -15.14 4.94 2.01
N VAL A 254 -14.43 6.06 2.20
CA VAL A 254 -14.94 7.19 2.96
C VAL A 254 -15.13 8.38 2.03
N LEU A 255 -16.30 8.95 2.04
CA LEU A 255 -16.66 10.17 1.33
C LEU A 255 -16.74 11.30 2.35
N SER A 256 -15.93 12.34 2.21
CA SER A 256 -15.98 13.54 3.06
C SER A 256 -16.81 14.65 2.40
N ASP A 257 -17.28 15.57 3.23
CA ASP A 257 -17.98 16.79 2.80
C ASP A 257 -19.19 16.52 1.90
N VAL A 258 -19.95 15.48 2.23
CA VAL A 258 -21.13 15.09 1.47
C VAL A 258 -22.26 16.10 1.68
N SER A 259 -22.78 16.67 0.59
CA SER A 259 -23.87 17.64 0.61
C SER A 259 -25.24 16.97 0.60
N GLU A 260 -25.42 15.91 -0.19
CA GLU A 260 -26.69 15.21 -0.35
C GLU A 260 -26.53 13.69 -0.30
N ILE A 261 -27.53 13.01 0.26
CA ILE A 261 -27.56 11.52 0.29
C ILE A 261 -27.57 10.95 -1.14
N SER A 262 -28.18 11.66 -2.09
CA SER A 262 -28.20 11.28 -3.51
C SER A 262 -26.81 11.10 -4.12
N ASP A 263 -25.80 11.85 -3.64
CA ASP A 263 -24.44 11.74 -4.15
C ASP A 263 -23.77 10.44 -3.64
N ILE A 264 -24.04 10.06 -2.39
CA ILE A 264 -23.57 8.77 -1.85
C ILE A 264 -24.19 7.61 -2.65
N GLU A 265 -25.49 7.69 -2.97
CA GLU A 265 -26.14 6.67 -3.79
C GLU A 265 -25.54 6.56 -5.19
N LYS A 266 -25.20 7.68 -5.83
CA LYS A 266 -24.51 7.69 -7.14
C LYS A 266 -23.18 6.96 -7.07
N VAL A 267 -22.37 7.26 -6.06
CA VAL A 267 -21.08 6.59 -5.83
C VAL A 267 -21.29 5.09 -5.58
N ALA A 268 -22.21 4.72 -4.69
CA ALA A 268 -22.49 3.31 -4.40
C ALA A 268 -22.96 2.53 -5.64
N ARG A 269 -23.85 3.12 -6.47
CA ARG A 269 -24.28 2.52 -7.74
C ARG A 269 -23.15 2.39 -8.75
N ARG A 270 -22.28 3.39 -8.85
CA ARG A 270 -21.10 3.37 -9.73
C ARG A 270 -20.17 2.24 -9.33
N ILE A 271 -19.86 2.09 -8.04
CA ILE A 271 -19.06 0.99 -7.51
C ILE A 271 -19.72 -0.37 -7.82
N LEU A 272 -21.03 -0.54 -7.54
CA LEU A 272 -21.77 -1.75 -7.85
C LEU A 272 -21.66 -2.12 -9.33
N ASN A 273 -21.90 -1.17 -10.21
CA ASN A 273 -21.87 -1.40 -11.66
C ASN A 273 -20.47 -1.76 -12.16
N SER A 274 -19.46 -1.05 -11.71
CA SER A 274 -18.06 -1.27 -12.12
C SER A 274 -17.53 -2.63 -11.66
N LEU A 275 -17.76 -2.98 -10.39
CA LEU A 275 -17.28 -4.26 -9.86
C LEU A 275 -18.04 -5.46 -10.41
N SER A 276 -19.31 -5.29 -10.79
CA SER A 276 -20.14 -6.35 -11.40
C SER A 276 -19.78 -6.64 -12.86
N GLN A 277 -18.89 -5.87 -13.48
CA GLN A 277 -18.41 -6.16 -14.82
C GLN A 277 -17.39 -7.33 -14.80
N PRO A 278 -17.39 -8.19 -15.83
CA PRO A 278 -16.41 -9.27 -15.92
C PRO A 278 -14.98 -8.76 -15.75
N ILE A 279 -14.17 -9.50 -15.00
CA ILE A 279 -12.76 -9.20 -14.76
C ILE A 279 -11.91 -10.13 -15.60
N ALA A 280 -11.14 -9.57 -16.55
CA ALA A 280 -10.27 -10.35 -17.43
C ALA A 280 -9.06 -10.90 -16.64
N LEU A 281 -9.07 -12.18 -16.32
CA LEU A 281 -7.97 -12.90 -15.66
C LEU A 281 -7.48 -14.03 -16.59
N GLN A 282 -6.48 -13.76 -17.40
CA GLN A 282 -5.86 -14.71 -18.33
C GLN A 282 -6.89 -15.57 -19.13
N SER A 283 -7.26 -16.73 -18.62
CA SER A 283 -8.19 -17.69 -19.27
C SER A 283 -9.63 -17.68 -18.74
N HIS A 284 -9.95 -16.82 -17.77
CA HIS A 284 -11.25 -16.77 -17.09
C HIS A 284 -11.70 -15.31 -16.95
N ASN A 285 -13.00 -15.10 -17.03
CA ASN A 285 -13.62 -13.79 -16.83
C ASN A 285 -14.63 -13.88 -15.67
N PRO A 286 -14.19 -14.05 -14.41
CA PRO A 286 -15.12 -14.10 -13.29
C PRO A 286 -15.92 -12.81 -13.16
N VAL A 287 -17.18 -12.96 -12.77
CA VAL A 287 -18.04 -11.87 -12.34
C VAL A 287 -18.15 -11.94 -10.82
N VAL A 288 -17.87 -10.83 -10.15
CA VAL A 288 -17.97 -10.67 -8.70
C VAL A 288 -18.87 -9.49 -8.44
N THR A 289 -19.87 -9.68 -7.58
CA THR A 289 -20.72 -8.59 -7.14
C THR A 289 -20.33 -8.14 -5.74
N PRO A 290 -20.39 -6.85 -5.41
CA PRO A 290 -20.18 -6.38 -4.05
C PRO A 290 -21.52 -6.23 -3.31
N SER A 291 -21.51 -6.47 -2.01
CA SER A 291 -22.53 -6.00 -1.08
C SER A 291 -21.98 -4.82 -0.30
N ILE A 292 -22.73 -3.71 -0.22
CA ILE A 292 -22.25 -2.45 0.34
C ILE A 292 -23.16 -2.01 1.50
N GLY A 293 -22.57 -1.74 2.66
CA GLY A 293 -23.25 -1.07 3.78
C GLY A 293 -22.76 0.35 3.93
N ILE A 294 -23.67 1.28 4.21
CA ILE A 294 -23.39 2.71 4.27
C ILE A 294 -23.81 3.25 5.63
N ALA A 295 -22.89 3.93 6.32
CA ALA A 295 -23.18 4.66 7.56
C ALA A 295 -22.77 6.14 7.43
N LEU A 296 -23.60 7.03 7.97
CA LEU A 296 -23.47 8.47 7.87
C LEU A 296 -22.92 9.07 9.17
N TYR A 297 -21.92 9.92 9.06
CA TYR A 297 -21.47 10.78 10.14
C TYR A 297 -22.18 12.14 10.05
N PRO A 298 -22.69 12.70 11.15
CA PRO A 298 -22.70 12.18 12.53
C PRO A 298 -23.93 11.32 12.86
N GLN A 299 -24.87 11.12 11.95
CA GLN A 299 -26.20 10.53 12.16
C GLN A 299 -26.11 9.10 12.71
N ASP A 300 -25.28 8.25 12.08
CA ASP A 300 -25.17 6.83 12.41
C ASP A 300 -23.99 6.53 13.36
N GLY A 301 -23.31 7.56 13.84
CA GLY A 301 -22.24 7.44 14.80
C GLY A 301 -21.25 8.60 14.73
N THR A 302 -20.65 8.91 15.89
CA THR A 302 -19.65 9.99 16.03
C THR A 302 -18.24 9.46 16.28
N ALA A 303 -18.09 8.15 16.56
CA ALA A 303 -16.82 7.48 16.77
C ALA A 303 -16.52 6.52 15.59
N PRO A 304 -15.25 6.35 15.20
CA PRO A 304 -14.85 5.46 14.12
C PRO A 304 -15.41 4.04 14.26
N ASP A 305 -15.23 3.42 15.43
CA ASP A 305 -15.66 2.03 15.68
C ASP A 305 -17.20 1.88 15.54
N THR A 306 -17.96 2.91 15.92
CA THR A 306 -19.43 2.89 15.78
C THR A 306 -19.83 2.95 14.30
N LEU A 307 -19.22 3.85 13.52
CA LEU A 307 -19.50 3.96 12.08
C LEU A 307 -19.12 2.68 11.33
N ILE A 308 -17.95 2.13 11.62
CA ILE A 308 -17.49 0.87 10.99
C ILE A 308 -18.49 -0.25 11.30
N ARG A 309 -18.83 -0.44 12.56
CA ARG A 309 -19.80 -1.47 12.97
C ARG A 309 -21.17 -1.28 12.32
N ASN A 310 -21.65 -0.05 12.23
CA ASN A 310 -22.97 0.23 11.66
C ASN A 310 -22.97 0.06 10.13
N ALA A 311 -21.89 0.45 9.44
CA ALA A 311 -21.70 0.18 8.02
C ALA A 311 -21.60 -1.34 7.74
N ASP A 312 -20.87 -2.09 8.56
CA ASP A 312 -20.76 -3.57 8.47
C ASP A 312 -22.15 -4.22 8.68
N THR A 313 -22.93 -3.76 9.69
CA THR A 313 -24.30 -4.24 9.90
C THR A 313 -25.19 -4.02 8.66
N ALA A 314 -25.10 -2.84 8.05
CA ALA A 314 -25.86 -2.54 6.83
C ALA A 314 -25.41 -3.42 5.64
N MET A 315 -24.13 -3.68 5.50
CA MET A 315 -23.58 -4.59 4.50
C MET A 315 -24.08 -6.03 4.70
N TYR A 316 -24.12 -6.50 5.95
CA TYR A 316 -24.66 -7.82 6.27
C TYR A 316 -26.16 -7.92 5.85
N VAL A 317 -26.96 -6.87 6.09
CA VAL A 317 -28.35 -6.82 5.63
C VAL A 317 -28.42 -6.85 4.10
N ALA A 318 -27.55 -6.11 3.39
CA ALA A 318 -27.46 -6.17 1.94
C ALA A 318 -27.19 -7.60 1.42
N LYS A 319 -26.30 -8.35 2.10
CA LYS A 319 -26.07 -9.77 1.79
C LYS A 319 -27.31 -10.65 2.01
N ALA A 320 -28.05 -10.42 3.10
CA ALA A 320 -29.25 -11.19 3.42
C ALA A 320 -30.41 -10.94 2.45
N GLU A 321 -30.53 -9.71 1.96
CA GLU A 321 -31.60 -9.29 1.04
C GLU A 321 -31.35 -9.59 -0.45
N GLY A 322 -30.35 -10.41 -0.75
CA GLY A 322 -30.10 -10.90 -2.11
C GLY A 322 -28.74 -10.54 -2.71
N ARG A 323 -27.89 -9.86 -1.97
CA ARG A 323 -26.56 -9.44 -2.44
C ARG A 323 -26.58 -8.43 -3.59
N ALA A 324 -25.43 -8.08 -4.15
CA ALA A 324 -25.29 -7.17 -5.29
C ALA A 324 -26.07 -5.87 -5.11
N CYS A 325 -26.11 -5.33 -3.93
CA CYS A 325 -26.86 -4.12 -3.59
C CYS A 325 -26.15 -3.31 -2.49
N PHE A 326 -26.63 -2.11 -2.25
CA PHE A 326 -26.23 -1.32 -1.08
C PHE A 326 -27.40 -1.09 -0.14
N ARG A 327 -27.08 -0.88 1.15
CA ARG A 327 -28.04 -0.48 2.18
C ARG A 327 -27.44 0.61 3.04
N PHE A 328 -28.25 1.63 3.34
CA PHE A 328 -27.97 2.59 4.39
C PHE A 328 -28.30 1.96 5.73
N TYR A 329 -27.45 2.22 6.71
CA TYR A 329 -27.71 1.80 8.07
C TYR A 329 -28.99 2.43 8.63
N ASN A 330 -29.73 1.69 9.43
CA ASN A 330 -30.75 2.19 10.34
C ASN A 330 -30.74 1.36 11.64
N GLU A 331 -31.23 1.93 12.73
CA GLU A 331 -31.18 1.28 14.04
C GLU A 331 -31.89 -0.08 14.11
N GLU A 332 -32.95 -0.28 13.30
CA GLU A 332 -33.67 -1.55 13.24
C GLU A 332 -32.83 -2.69 12.70
N MET A 333 -31.81 -2.39 11.91
CA MET A 333 -30.91 -3.41 11.34
C MET A 333 -30.11 -4.14 12.43
N ASN A 334 -29.74 -3.46 13.51
CA ASN A 334 -29.05 -4.11 14.62
C ASN A 334 -29.91 -5.19 15.27
N ALA A 335 -31.19 -4.90 15.46
CA ALA A 335 -32.13 -5.88 16.04
C ALA A 335 -32.30 -7.08 15.09
N ARG A 336 -32.46 -6.84 13.79
CA ARG A 336 -32.59 -7.91 12.77
C ARG A 336 -31.33 -8.76 12.67
N ALA A 337 -30.14 -8.15 12.64
CA ALA A 337 -28.86 -8.86 12.59
C ALA A 337 -28.67 -9.74 13.84
N TYR A 338 -29.00 -9.22 15.02
CA TYR A 338 -28.95 -9.98 16.26
C TYR A 338 -29.93 -11.16 16.26
N GLU A 339 -31.18 -10.94 15.83
CA GLU A 339 -32.18 -12.00 15.74
C GLU A 339 -31.75 -13.11 14.75
N GLN A 340 -31.13 -12.73 13.61
CA GLN A 340 -30.66 -13.70 12.64
C GLN A 340 -29.50 -14.53 13.18
N LEU A 341 -28.51 -13.92 13.84
CA LEU A 341 -27.42 -14.66 14.49
C LEU A 341 -27.94 -15.63 15.55
N LYS A 342 -28.88 -15.16 16.36
CA LYS A 342 -29.53 -16.00 17.37
C LYS A 342 -30.30 -17.17 16.73
N MET A 343 -30.99 -16.94 15.63
CA MET A 343 -31.70 -17.96 14.87
C MET A 343 -30.75 -19.00 14.28
N GLU A 344 -29.58 -18.58 13.76
CA GLU A 344 -28.56 -19.52 13.26
C GLU A 344 -27.96 -20.38 14.37
N GLU A 345 -27.74 -19.83 15.56
CA GLU A 345 -27.26 -20.57 16.73
C GLU A 345 -28.31 -21.57 17.20
N GLU A 346 -29.55 -21.10 17.40
CA GLU A 346 -30.70 -21.94 17.78
C GLU A 346 -30.93 -23.08 16.75
N LEU A 347 -30.78 -22.82 15.44
CA LEU A 347 -30.91 -23.83 14.39
C LEU A 347 -29.81 -24.91 14.44
N ARG A 348 -28.56 -24.51 14.77
CA ARG A 348 -27.47 -25.50 14.98
C ARG A 348 -27.75 -26.39 16.19
N GLU A 349 -28.30 -25.85 17.26
CA GLU A 349 -28.72 -26.63 18.41
C GLU A 349 -29.91 -27.54 18.08
N ALA A 350 -30.89 -27.05 17.33
CA ALA A 350 -32.05 -27.84 16.88
C ALA A 350 -31.65 -29.07 16.09
N MET A 351 -30.59 -28.98 15.25
CA MET A 351 -30.04 -30.14 14.54
C MET A 351 -29.47 -31.18 15.50
N ARG A 352 -28.84 -30.78 16.59
CA ARG A 352 -28.25 -31.67 17.61
C ARG A 352 -29.33 -32.30 18.47
N ASN A 353 -30.39 -31.55 18.78
CA ASN A 353 -31.47 -31.95 19.67
C ASN A 353 -32.63 -32.67 18.95
N HIS A 354 -32.48 -32.94 17.63
CA HIS A 354 -33.53 -33.57 16.81
C HIS A 354 -34.86 -32.81 16.80
N GLU A 355 -34.81 -31.48 16.83
CA GLU A 355 -36.00 -30.63 16.81
C GLU A 355 -36.53 -30.35 15.39
N LEU A 356 -35.84 -30.85 14.36
CA LEU A 356 -36.24 -30.76 12.95
C LEU A 356 -36.99 -32.03 12.54
N GLU A 357 -38.17 -31.86 11.98
CA GLU A 357 -38.97 -32.98 11.43
C GLU A 357 -39.26 -32.71 9.95
N LEU A 358 -39.42 -33.81 9.20
CA LEU A 358 -39.88 -33.74 7.81
C LEU A 358 -41.41 -33.90 7.74
N ARG A 359 -42.07 -32.96 7.05
CA ARG A 359 -43.44 -33.12 6.63
C ARG A 359 -43.53 -33.15 5.12
N TYR A 360 -44.50 -33.88 4.61
CA TYR A 360 -44.66 -34.10 3.19
C TYR A 360 -45.94 -33.43 2.73
N GLN A 361 -45.82 -32.56 1.72
CA GLN A 361 -46.99 -31.93 1.08
C GLN A 361 -47.24 -32.59 -0.27
N PRO A 362 -48.44 -33.20 -0.48
CA PRO A 362 -48.75 -33.81 -1.75
C PRO A 362 -48.98 -32.76 -2.83
N GLN A 363 -48.43 -33.00 -4.01
CA GLN A 363 -48.75 -32.28 -5.23
C GLN A 363 -49.71 -33.12 -6.05
N VAL A 364 -50.86 -32.59 -6.38
CA VAL A 364 -51.90 -33.30 -7.11
C VAL A 364 -52.04 -32.72 -8.52
N ASP A 365 -52.30 -33.59 -9.47
CA ASP A 365 -52.73 -33.18 -10.80
C ASP A 365 -54.07 -32.49 -10.72
N SER A 366 -54.14 -31.29 -11.30
CA SER A 366 -55.36 -30.39 -11.20
C SER A 366 -56.55 -30.95 -11.98
N LEU A 367 -56.37 -31.86 -12.92
CA LEU A 367 -57.42 -32.47 -13.74
C LEU A 367 -57.94 -33.78 -13.19
N THR A 368 -57.03 -34.62 -12.72
CA THR A 368 -57.32 -35.97 -12.24
C THR A 368 -57.51 -36.05 -10.74
N GLY A 369 -56.97 -35.13 -9.97
CA GLY A 369 -56.92 -35.14 -8.51
C GLY A 369 -55.98 -36.19 -7.92
N GLU A 370 -55.20 -36.89 -8.75
CA GLU A 370 -54.21 -37.88 -8.31
C GLU A 370 -52.94 -37.23 -7.77
N VAL A 371 -52.30 -37.84 -6.75
CA VAL A 371 -51.04 -37.39 -6.20
C VAL A 371 -49.93 -37.78 -7.16
N VAL A 372 -49.25 -36.78 -7.77
CA VAL A 372 -48.19 -36.97 -8.75
C VAL A 372 -46.78 -36.87 -8.11
N SER A 373 -46.65 -36.15 -7.00
CA SER A 373 -45.41 -36.06 -6.25
C SER A 373 -45.66 -35.61 -4.81
N MET A 374 -44.62 -35.68 -3.97
CA MET A 374 -44.61 -35.14 -2.60
C MET A 374 -43.43 -34.23 -2.41
N GLU A 375 -43.63 -33.01 -1.92
CA GLU A 375 -42.60 -32.13 -1.51
C GLU A 375 -42.24 -32.36 -0.04
N ALA A 376 -40.94 -32.63 0.24
CA ALA A 376 -40.43 -32.80 1.58
C ALA A 376 -40.09 -31.44 2.19
N LEU A 377 -40.81 -31.03 3.18
CA LEU A 377 -40.67 -29.73 3.85
C LEU A 377 -40.14 -29.93 5.27
N VAL A 378 -39.01 -29.28 5.56
CA VAL A 378 -38.48 -29.26 6.93
C VAL A 378 -39.35 -28.36 7.81
N ARG A 379 -39.66 -28.87 9.01
CA ARG A 379 -40.36 -28.12 10.06
C ARG A 379 -39.52 -28.11 11.30
N TRP A 380 -39.44 -26.96 11.94
CA TRP A 380 -38.70 -26.82 13.20
C TRP A 380 -39.67 -26.78 14.36
N LYS A 381 -39.58 -27.75 15.23
CA LYS A 381 -40.37 -27.80 16.47
C LYS A 381 -39.61 -27.06 17.55
N HIS A 382 -39.66 -25.71 17.46
CA HIS A 382 -38.91 -24.84 18.35
C HIS A 382 -39.44 -24.91 19.78
N PRO A 383 -38.59 -25.09 20.83
CA PRO A 383 -39.02 -25.28 22.21
C PRO A 383 -39.89 -24.16 22.76
N THR A 384 -39.66 -22.92 22.34
CA THR A 384 -40.32 -21.71 22.87
C THR A 384 -41.15 -20.96 21.84
N ARG A 385 -40.86 -21.09 20.53
CA ARG A 385 -41.56 -20.31 19.44
C ARG A 385 -42.66 -21.14 18.77
N GLY A 386 -42.77 -22.41 19.08
CA GLY A 386 -43.69 -23.32 18.41
C GLY A 386 -43.18 -23.83 17.05
N MET A 387 -44.10 -24.13 16.13
CA MET A 387 -43.80 -24.67 14.81
C MET A 387 -43.76 -23.56 13.78
#